data_59ba4640c1e07475d7a6f24c586bdead
#
_entry.id   59ba4640c1e07475d7a6f24c586bdead
#
_cell.length_a   1.000
_cell.length_b   1.000
_cell.length_c   1.000
_cell.angle_alpha   90.00
_cell.angle_beta   90.00
_cell.angle_gamma   90.00
#
_symmetry.space_group_name_H-M   'P 1'
#
loop_
_entity.id
_entity.type
_entity.pdbx_description
1 polymer ?
#
loop_
_entity_poly.entity_id
_entity_poly.type
_entity_poly.pdbx_seq_one_letter_code
_entity_poly.pdbx_strand_id
1 'polypeptide(L)'
;MKKKIFILFFSFFLITKLSANEVIAYIDMDKILNLSKVGQKAVLDLENNHKKKIESFKKIEEKLKKKEREIISQKNILSNDEYEKKINDLRQEVRNYRKKRQESLDAL
;
A
#
# COMPACT_ATOMS: atom_id res chain seq x y z
N MET A 1 71.91 12.23 21.24
CA MET A 1 70.99 13.37 20.89
C MET A 1 70.14 13.01 19.66
N LYS A 2 70.66 12.43 18.60
CA LYS A 2 69.89 12.14 17.37
C LYS A 2 68.66 11.21 17.59
N LYS A 3 68.73 10.23 18.50
CA LYS A 3 67.60 9.33 18.81
C LYS A 3 66.43 10.04 19.50
N LYS A 4 66.67 11.00 20.35
CA LYS A 4 65.63 11.79 21.04
C LYS A 4 64.88 12.71 20.09
N ILE A 5 65.54 13.26 19.09
CA ILE A 5 64.97 14.11 18.08
C ILE A 5 64.05 13.29 17.15
N PHE A 6 64.40 12.06 16.85
CA PHE A 6 63.59 11.14 16.02
C PHE A 6 62.28 10.74 16.71
N ILE A 7 62.33 10.51 18.03
CA ILE A 7 61.11 10.20 18.80
C ILE A 7 60.17 11.40 18.87
N LEU A 8 60.69 12.60 18.97
CA LEU A 8 59.92 13.85 19.01
C LEU A 8 59.28 14.14 17.67
N PHE A 9 59.96 13.85 16.56
CA PHE A 9 59.41 13.96 15.21
C PHE A 9 58.33 12.93 14.90
N PHE A 10 58.49 11.70 15.39
CA PHE A 10 57.51 10.62 15.28
C PHE A 10 56.24 10.89 16.09
N SER A 11 56.35 11.54 17.27
CA SER A 11 55.21 11.92 18.11
C SER A 11 54.37 13.02 17.47
N PHE A 12 54.97 13.91 16.66
CA PHE A 12 54.26 14.96 15.97
C PHE A 12 53.39 14.45 14.81
N PHE A 13 53.73 13.27 14.25
CA PHE A 13 52.97 12.69 13.14
C PHE A 13 51.68 11.97 13.59
N LEU A 14 51.51 11.72 14.90
CA LEU A 14 50.33 11.03 15.43
C LEU A 14 49.14 11.94 15.77
N ILE A 15 49.23 13.27 15.55
CA ILE A 15 48.23 14.24 15.96
C ILE A 15 47.35 14.68 14.76
N THR A 16 47.41 14.00 13.63
CA THR A 16 46.44 14.24 12.56
C THR A 16 45.09 13.65 12.96
N LYS A 17 44.26 14.42 13.64
CA LYS A 17 42.86 14.08 13.85
C LYS A 17 42.23 14.06 12.48
N LEU A 18 41.88 12.85 12.01
CA LEU A 18 41.04 12.65 10.84
C LEU A 18 39.63 13.10 11.25
N SER A 19 39.30 14.39 11.00
CA SER A 19 37.92 14.85 11.11
C SER A 19 37.17 14.24 9.94
N ALA A 20 36.58 13.05 10.14
CA ALA A 20 35.58 12.54 9.25
C ALA A 20 34.32 13.42 9.42
N ASN A 21 34.12 14.36 8.52
CA ASN A 21 32.83 15.04 8.41
C ASN A 21 31.85 14.01 7.88
N GLU A 22 31.08 13.42 8.78
CA GLU A 22 29.92 12.62 8.39
C GLU A 22 28.89 13.55 7.77
N VAL A 23 28.81 13.55 6.45
CA VAL A 23 27.73 14.24 5.73
C VAL A 23 26.49 13.35 5.84
N ILE A 24 25.63 13.67 6.80
CA ILE A 24 24.32 13.02 6.92
C ILE A 24 23.46 13.61 5.79
N ALA A 25 23.22 12.80 4.76
CA ALA A 25 22.32 13.15 3.68
C ALA A 25 20.90 12.69 4.04
N TYR A 26 19.96 13.62 4.10
CA TYR A 26 18.53 13.31 4.22
C TYR A 26 17.94 13.19 2.82
N ILE A 27 17.26 12.09 2.58
CA ILE A 27 16.45 11.90 1.36
C ILE A 27 15.02 12.30 1.73
N ASP A 28 14.57 13.41 1.17
CA ASP A 28 13.19 13.86 1.28
C ASP A 28 12.37 13.11 0.22
N MET A 29 11.72 12.02 0.65
CA MET A 29 10.92 11.18 -0.23
C MET A 29 9.72 11.92 -0.82
N ASP A 30 9.12 12.86 -0.09
CA ASP A 30 8.01 13.66 -0.59
C ASP A 30 8.45 14.57 -1.74
N LYS A 31 9.64 15.16 -1.63
CA LYS A 31 10.24 15.93 -2.73
C LYS A 31 10.54 15.04 -3.94
N ILE A 32 11.08 13.85 -3.74
CA ILE A 32 11.37 12.93 -4.84
C ILE A 32 10.08 12.52 -5.55
N LEU A 33 9.05 12.16 -4.82
CA LEU A 33 7.76 11.75 -5.39
C LEU A 33 7.07 12.90 -6.12
N ASN A 34 7.11 14.12 -5.57
CA ASN A 34 6.39 15.25 -6.13
C ASN A 34 7.15 16.02 -7.22
N LEU A 35 8.49 16.03 -7.19
CA LEU A 35 9.30 16.80 -8.12
C LEU A 35 9.93 15.99 -9.24
N SER A 36 10.10 14.68 -9.08
CA SER A 36 10.62 13.84 -10.15
C SER A 36 9.51 13.42 -11.11
N LYS A 37 9.81 13.40 -12.43
CA LYS A 37 8.87 12.91 -13.44
C LYS A 37 8.45 11.45 -13.20
N VAL A 38 9.35 10.63 -12.69
CA VAL A 38 9.10 9.22 -12.36
C VAL A 38 8.18 9.12 -11.15
N GLY A 39 8.43 9.92 -10.11
CA GLY A 39 7.59 9.98 -8.91
C GLY A 39 6.17 10.46 -9.23
N GLN A 40 6.03 11.54 -10.00
CA GLN A 40 4.72 12.03 -10.44
C GLN A 40 3.94 10.97 -11.24
N LYS A 41 4.63 10.26 -12.14
CA LYS A 41 4.00 9.17 -12.90
C LYS A 41 3.57 8.03 -11.98
N ALA A 42 4.40 7.63 -11.02
CA ALA A 42 4.06 6.58 -10.06
C ALA A 42 2.83 6.96 -9.20
N VAL A 43 2.75 8.20 -8.75
CA VAL A 43 1.58 8.72 -8.00
C VAL A 43 0.32 8.67 -8.88
N LEU A 44 0.40 9.16 -10.12
CA LEU A 44 -0.74 9.12 -11.04
C LEU A 44 -1.20 7.69 -11.36
N ASP A 45 -0.27 6.77 -11.57
CA ASP A 45 -0.58 5.37 -11.82
C ASP A 45 -1.24 4.72 -10.59
N LEU A 46 -0.77 5.05 -9.39
CA LEU A 46 -1.36 4.59 -8.13
C LEU A 46 -2.79 5.12 -7.96
N GLU A 47 -3.01 6.42 -8.16
CA GLU A 47 -4.33 7.04 -8.09
C GLU A 47 -5.30 6.43 -9.09
N ASN A 48 -4.87 6.24 -10.34
CA ASN A 48 -5.69 5.62 -11.38
C ASN A 48 -6.06 4.16 -11.04
N ASN A 49 -5.10 3.40 -10.53
CA ASN A 49 -5.35 2.02 -10.10
C ASN A 49 -6.30 1.96 -8.90
N HIS A 50 -6.12 2.86 -7.93
CA HIS A 50 -7.02 2.98 -6.78
C HIS A 50 -8.45 3.34 -7.23
N LYS A 51 -8.60 4.32 -8.10
CA LYS A 51 -9.90 4.71 -8.66
C LYS A 51 -10.59 3.56 -9.39
N LYS A 52 -9.87 2.82 -10.25
CA LYS A 52 -10.39 1.63 -10.93
C LYS A 52 -10.85 0.55 -9.95
N LYS A 53 -10.08 0.31 -8.87
CA LYS A 53 -10.46 -0.64 -7.82
C LYS A 53 -11.75 -0.21 -7.12
N ILE A 54 -11.87 1.06 -6.73
CA ILE A 54 -13.08 1.60 -6.09
C ILE A 54 -14.29 1.43 -7.02
N GLU A 55 -14.17 1.80 -8.29
CA GLU A 55 -15.25 1.64 -9.27
C GLU A 55 -15.65 0.16 -9.45
N SER A 56 -14.70 -0.75 -9.46
CA SER A 56 -14.97 -2.19 -9.57
C SER A 56 -15.74 -2.72 -8.36
N PHE A 57 -15.37 -2.32 -7.15
CA PHE A 57 -16.08 -2.69 -5.93
C PHE A 57 -17.48 -2.10 -5.90
N LYS A 58 -17.65 -0.84 -6.31
CA LYS A 58 -18.97 -0.21 -6.41
C LYS A 58 -19.91 -0.97 -7.36
N LYS A 59 -19.40 -1.39 -8.52
CA LYS A 59 -20.17 -2.21 -9.47
C LYS A 59 -20.59 -3.55 -8.87
N ILE A 60 -19.73 -4.18 -8.07
CA ILE A 60 -20.06 -5.43 -7.39
C ILE A 60 -21.15 -5.19 -6.33
N GLU A 61 -21.02 -4.13 -5.53
CA GLU A 61 -22.04 -3.75 -4.54
C GLU A 61 -23.40 -3.51 -5.18
N GLU A 62 -23.44 -2.80 -6.30
CA GLU A 62 -24.68 -2.56 -7.04
C GLU A 62 -25.33 -3.85 -7.55
N LYS A 63 -24.51 -4.79 -8.07
CA LYS A 63 -24.99 -6.12 -8.47
C LYS A 63 -25.55 -6.91 -7.30
N LEU A 64 -24.88 -6.92 -6.16
CA LEU A 64 -25.35 -7.62 -4.96
C LEU A 64 -26.66 -7.02 -4.46
N LYS A 65 -26.79 -5.70 -4.41
CA LYS A 65 -28.03 -5.01 -4.04
C LYS A 65 -29.17 -5.29 -5.02
N LYS A 66 -28.88 -5.37 -6.33
CA LYS A 66 -29.88 -5.74 -7.32
C LYS A 66 -30.36 -7.17 -7.11
N LYS A 67 -29.43 -8.10 -6.92
CA LYS A 67 -29.72 -9.52 -6.65
C LYS A 67 -30.56 -9.71 -5.38
N GLU A 68 -30.22 -8.96 -4.31
CA GLU A 68 -31.01 -8.94 -3.08
C GLU A 68 -32.44 -8.52 -3.33
N ARG A 69 -32.68 -7.40 -4.03
CA ARG A 69 -34.03 -6.94 -4.39
C ARG A 69 -34.79 -7.96 -5.23
N GLU A 70 -34.14 -8.59 -6.18
CA GLU A 70 -34.75 -9.63 -7.01
C GLU A 70 -35.19 -10.85 -6.18
N ILE A 71 -34.33 -11.31 -5.25
CA ILE A 71 -34.68 -12.43 -4.36
C ILE A 71 -35.86 -12.06 -3.47
N ILE A 72 -35.85 -10.87 -2.88
CA ILE A 72 -36.95 -10.39 -2.01
C ILE A 72 -38.26 -10.30 -2.80
N SER A 73 -38.24 -9.78 -4.02
CA SER A 73 -39.44 -9.67 -4.86
C SER A 73 -40.02 -11.03 -5.24
N GLN A 74 -39.19 -12.07 -5.30
CA GLN A 74 -39.59 -13.44 -5.64
C GLN A 74 -40.02 -14.27 -4.41
N LYS A 75 -39.97 -13.73 -3.20
CA LYS A 75 -40.27 -14.46 -1.97
C LYS A 75 -41.62 -15.17 -1.99
N ASN A 76 -42.65 -14.58 -2.59
CA ASN A 76 -44.00 -15.13 -2.62
C ASN A 76 -44.24 -16.07 -3.82
N ILE A 77 -43.28 -16.18 -4.74
CA ILE A 77 -43.36 -16.97 -5.97
C ILE A 77 -42.55 -18.27 -5.84
N LEU A 78 -41.41 -18.18 -5.09
CA LEU A 78 -40.49 -19.30 -4.90
C LEU A 78 -40.98 -20.22 -3.76
N SER A 79 -40.64 -21.51 -3.86
CA SER A 79 -40.72 -22.43 -2.73
C SER A 79 -39.76 -21.99 -1.61
N ASN A 80 -40.06 -22.41 -0.37
CA ASN A 80 -39.18 -22.05 0.77
C ASN A 80 -37.74 -22.51 0.56
N ASP A 81 -37.55 -23.72 0.03
CA ASP A 81 -36.22 -24.30 -0.20
C ASP A 81 -35.43 -23.49 -1.28
N GLU A 82 -36.10 -23.11 -2.35
CA GLU A 82 -35.49 -22.29 -3.40
C GLU A 82 -35.15 -20.89 -2.91
N TYR A 83 -36.01 -20.28 -2.10
CA TYR A 83 -35.75 -18.98 -1.50
C TYR A 83 -34.56 -19.04 -0.53
N GLU A 84 -34.52 -20.02 0.36
CA GLU A 84 -33.41 -20.22 1.30
C GLU A 84 -32.10 -20.47 0.55
N LYS A 85 -32.09 -21.26 -0.49
CA LYS A 85 -30.92 -21.51 -1.33
C LYS A 85 -30.39 -20.19 -1.93
N LYS A 86 -31.25 -19.39 -2.54
CA LYS A 86 -30.88 -18.09 -3.12
C LYS A 86 -30.32 -17.11 -2.08
N ILE A 87 -30.91 -17.09 -0.89
CA ILE A 87 -30.42 -16.27 0.23
C ILE A 87 -29.04 -16.74 0.70
N ASN A 88 -28.81 -18.04 0.80
CA ASN A 88 -27.54 -18.59 1.22
C ASN A 88 -26.44 -18.32 0.17
N ASP A 89 -26.76 -18.45 -1.11
CA ASP A 89 -25.86 -18.10 -2.21
C ASP A 89 -25.47 -16.61 -2.15
N LEU A 90 -26.46 -15.73 -1.97
CA LEU A 90 -26.21 -14.30 -1.82
C LEU A 90 -25.32 -13.98 -0.60
N ARG A 91 -25.57 -14.61 0.55
CA ARG A 91 -24.75 -14.47 1.75
C ARG A 91 -23.30 -14.89 1.49
N GLN A 92 -23.08 -15.93 0.71
CA GLN A 92 -21.74 -16.38 0.36
C GLN A 92 -21.05 -15.40 -0.58
N GLU A 93 -21.76 -14.85 -1.57
CA GLU A 93 -21.23 -13.82 -2.46
C GLU A 93 -20.83 -12.55 -1.69
N VAL A 94 -21.66 -12.12 -0.71
CA VAL A 94 -21.35 -10.98 0.15
C VAL A 94 -20.12 -11.24 1.02
N ARG A 95 -19.97 -12.44 1.58
CA ARG A 95 -18.75 -12.82 2.33
C ARG A 95 -17.52 -12.78 1.45
N ASN A 96 -17.60 -13.34 0.25
CA ASN A 96 -16.49 -13.33 -0.71
C ASN A 96 -16.11 -11.88 -1.14
N TYR A 97 -17.11 -11.03 -1.35
CA TYR A 97 -16.91 -9.64 -1.65
C TYR A 97 -16.17 -8.92 -0.51
N ARG A 98 -16.63 -9.07 0.73
CA ARG A 98 -15.99 -8.48 1.91
C ARG A 98 -14.55 -8.92 2.07
N LYS A 99 -14.28 -10.22 1.88
CA LYS A 99 -12.93 -10.78 1.93
C LYS A 99 -12.02 -10.13 0.88
N LYS A 100 -12.45 -10.09 -0.39
CA LYS A 100 -11.69 -9.45 -1.48
C LYS A 100 -11.43 -7.98 -1.24
N ARG A 101 -12.42 -7.27 -0.68
CA ARG A 101 -12.27 -5.86 -0.33
C ARG A 101 -11.23 -5.67 0.76
N GLN A 102 -11.27 -6.49 1.81
CA GLN A 102 -10.29 -6.44 2.90
C GLN A 102 -8.88 -6.75 2.39
N GLU A 103 -8.70 -7.83 1.64
CA GLU A 103 -7.42 -8.19 1.03
C GLU A 103 -6.86 -7.07 0.14
N SER A 104 -7.74 -6.36 -0.56
CA SER A 104 -7.34 -5.22 -1.40
C SER A 104 -6.93 -3.99 -0.59
N LEU A 105 -7.47 -3.81 0.61
CA LEU A 105 -7.07 -2.73 1.53
C LEU A 105 -5.76 -3.07 2.23
N ASP A 106 -5.58 -4.31 2.61
CA ASP A 106 -4.36 -4.78 3.30
C ASP A 106 -3.13 -4.81 2.36
N ALA A 107 -3.36 -4.78 1.06
CA ALA A 107 -2.31 -4.76 0.02
C ALA A 107 -1.91 -3.33 -0.43
N LEU A 108 -2.47 -2.29 0.20
CA LEU A 108 -2.12 -0.87 -0.05
C LEU A 108 -1.14 -0.35 0.98
#